data_1b4946caf5a5e5b9ab17d9f990fe9434
#
_entry.id   1b4946caf5a5e5b9ab17d9f990fe9434
#
_cell.length_a   1.000
_cell.length_b   1.000
_cell.length_c   1.000
_cell.angle_alpha   90.00
_cell.angle_beta   90.00
_cell.angle_gamma   90.00
#
_symmetry.space_group_name_H-M   'P 1'
#
loop_
_entity.id
_entity.type
_entity.pdbx_description
1 polymer ?
#
loop_
_entity_poly.entity_id
_entity_poly.type
_entity_poly.pdbx_seq_one_letter_code
_entity_poly.pdbx_strand_id
1 'polypeptide(L)'
;MILKKPYGFLIKNFKKIHIILSILTIFISFEAGKILKFFNEYVANNYSVTVTDNLLKETISPWIYPAIIITTIILIAIYILLKQKKKPTKTYFFTILYYIILLIFIIIASVLISNLSKGLWQTASARTYRDFARLIYYPNYIFILILITRSLGFNIKQFNFKNDIKELELSEKDSEEVELNLNFQTYKAERLIRRLIREFKYYYLENKRMVYLIASILVVILGFFIIKNYEKVKYTYKENAPFSYKGLSINFIDSMATNINLKGEVINKDKYYVVARFTVKNSSKNDLTIDYNNLKLYYGTDYVYPKLDMGNSFLDYGKPFMNNVVKAGESTTYIIPYEIDAKYKSKNFKIVLFTGESSKSDKFLAKTITIKLKPTVIEDINEVTKVSLNENISLSTTSLNNSSINIKSALISNRYEYTYKDCYKDNCRTYYDVVVSDPSYQTRSALIVMDYDLTLDNTAAPYQSINDTQAFAKNFMEIKYTKNNVEYQSRIKYVTPSKVKDKIILEVDGDVASSDSINLLINIRNKSYVIKLK
;
A
#
# COMPACT_ATOMS: atom_id res chain seq x y z
N MET A 1 52.80 7.17 24.58
CA MET A 1 51.79 6.88 25.63
C MET A 1 50.40 6.55 25.07
N ILE A 2 49.94 7.13 23.97
CA ILE A 2 48.62 6.95 23.37
C ILE A 2 48.33 5.49 22.84
N LEU A 3 49.36 4.72 22.51
CA LEU A 3 49.25 3.36 21.95
C LEU A 3 49.25 2.24 22.99
N LYS A 4 49.61 2.49 24.25
CA LYS A 4 49.70 1.42 25.27
C LYS A 4 48.34 0.83 25.64
N LYS A 5 47.32 1.67 25.82
CA LYS A 5 46.01 1.23 26.32
C LYS A 5 45.12 0.51 25.29
N PRO A 6 44.88 1.00 24.05
CA PRO A 6 44.05 0.27 23.08
C PRO A 6 44.70 -1.08 22.67
N TYR A 7 46.02 -1.14 22.62
CA TYR A 7 46.71 -2.39 22.35
C TYR A 7 46.62 -3.37 23.54
N GLY A 8 46.77 -2.88 24.76
CA GLY A 8 46.55 -3.67 25.97
C GLY A 8 45.13 -4.25 26.06
N PHE A 9 44.12 -3.43 25.72
CA PHE A 9 42.74 -3.90 25.60
C PHE A 9 42.57 -5.00 24.54
N LEU A 10 43.19 -4.84 23.35
CA LEU A 10 43.18 -5.85 22.31
C LEU A 10 43.77 -7.17 22.80
N ILE A 11 44.94 -7.16 23.44
CA ILE A 11 45.59 -8.37 23.95
C ILE A 11 44.72 -9.07 25.01
N LYS A 12 44.23 -8.32 25.99
CA LYS A 12 43.39 -8.84 27.09
C LYS A 12 42.10 -9.46 26.57
N ASN A 13 41.47 -8.88 25.56
CA ASN A 13 40.19 -9.33 25.01
C ASN A 13 40.32 -10.02 23.64
N PHE A 14 41.52 -10.46 23.25
CA PHE A 14 41.78 -10.98 21.91
C PHE A 14 40.83 -12.12 21.51
N LYS A 15 40.68 -13.13 22.39
CA LYS A 15 39.75 -14.25 22.15
C LYS A 15 38.30 -13.77 22.06
N LYS A 16 37.85 -12.91 22.99
CA LYS A 16 36.47 -12.40 23.05
C LYS A 16 36.11 -11.60 21.78
N ILE A 17 37.02 -10.76 21.31
CA ILE A 17 36.86 -9.99 20.06
C ILE A 17 36.71 -10.93 18.87
N HIS A 18 37.51 -12.01 18.80
CA HIS A 18 37.42 -12.99 17.73
C HIS A 18 36.15 -13.85 17.81
N ILE A 19 35.60 -14.10 19.00
CA ILE A 19 34.28 -14.74 19.15
C ILE A 19 33.20 -13.85 18.54
N ILE A 20 33.20 -12.55 18.86
CA ILE A 20 32.24 -11.59 18.30
C ILE A 20 32.38 -11.51 16.76
N LEU A 21 33.63 -11.42 16.26
CA LEU A 21 33.90 -11.45 14.84
C LEU A 21 33.41 -12.75 14.17
N SER A 22 33.59 -13.90 14.82
CA SER A 22 33.12 -15.19 14.30
C SER A 22 31.59 -15.23 14.20
N ILE A 23 30.88 -14.72 15.21
CA ILE A 23 29.42 -14.64 15.18
C ILE A 23 28.94 -13.72 14.04
N LEU A 24 29.55 -12.54 13.91
CA LEU A 24 29.22 -11.60 12.82
C LEU A 24 29.48 -12.20 11.44
N THR A 25 30.61 -12.88 11.26
CA THR A 25 30.97 -13.49 9.97
C THR A 25 30.11 -14.71 9.61
N ILE A 26 29.66 -15.49 10.60
CA ILE A 26 28.67 -16.56 10.40
C ILE A 26 27.33 -15.96 9.96
N PHE A 27 26.88 -14.88 10.61
CA PHE A 27 25.66 -14.17 10.23
C PHE A 27 25.76 -13.63 8.78
N ILE A 28 26.89 -12.98 8.43
CA ILE A 28 27.15 -12.50 7.06
C ILE A 28 27.11 -13.66 6.07
N SER A 29 27.70 -14.81 6.42
CA SER A 29 27.70 -16.01 5.58
C SER A 29 26.29 -16.53 5.31
N PHE A 30 25.44 -16.56 6.35
CA PHE A 30 24.05 -16.99 6.23
C PHE A 30 23.25 -16.07 5.29
N GLU A 31 23.39 -14.76 5.47
CA GLU A 31 22.67 -13.78 4.64
C GLU A 31 23.21 -13.77 3.18
N ALA A 32 24.52 -13.84 2.98
CA ALA A 32 25.10 -13.94 1.63
C ALA A 32 24.70 -15.25 0.92
N GLY A 33 24.49 -16.33 1.70
CA GLY A 33 23.99 -17.61 1.18
C GLY A 33 22.61 -17.53 0.56
N LYS A 34 21.73 -16.70 1.09
CA LYS A 34 20.41 -16.46 0.51
C LYS A 34 20.49 -15.84 -0.88
N ILE A 35 21.42 -14.91 -1.06
CA ILE A 35 21.69 -14.27 -2.37
C ILE A 35 22.14 -15.30 -3.39
N LEU A 36 23.09 -16.16 -3.02
CA LEU A 36 23.57 -17.23 -3.90
C LEU A 36 22.44 -18.23 -4.23
N LYS A 37 21.62 -18.59 -3.24
CA LYS A 37 20.46 -19.48 -3.43
C LYS A 37 19.49 -18.89 -4.45
N PHE A 38 19.14 -17.60 -4.30
CA PHE A 38 18.27 -16.90 -5.23
C PHE A 38 18.77 -16.99 -6.68
N PHE A 39 20.03 -16.63 -6.93
CA PHE A 39 20.56 -16.66 -8.30
C PHE A 39 20.68 -18.07 -8.85
N ASN A 40 20.96 -19.08 -8.01
CA ASN A 40 20.95 -20.48 -8.44
C ASN A 40 19.56 -20.93 -8.87
N GLU A 41 18.51 -20.63 -8.08
CA GLU A 41 17.12 -20.98 -8.40
C GLU A 41 16.61 -20.21 -9.60
N TYR A 42 16.91 -18.92 -9.71
CA TYR A 42 16.51 -18.09 -10.84
C TYR A 42 17.06 -18.59 -12.17
N VAL A 43 18.33 -18.97 -12.20
CA VAL A 43 18.96 -19.52 -13.41
C VAL A 43 18.52 -20.96 -13.68
N ALA A 44 18.31 -21.78 -12.63
CA ALA A 44 17.87 -23.18 -12.79
C ALA A 44 16.46 -23.28 -13.36
N ASN A 45 15.58 -22.34 -13.00
CA ASN A 45 14.20 -22.28 -13.49
C ASN A 45 14.06 -21.53 -14.83
N ASN A 46 15.13 -21.45 -15.62
CA ASN A 46 15.15 -20.77 -16.93
C ASN A 46 14.57 -19.36 -16.90
N TYR A 47 14.85 -18.63 -15.82
CA TYR A 47 14.40 -17.23 -15.63
C TYR A 47 12.87 -17.04 -15.56
N SER A 48 12.13 -18.09 -15.30
CA SER A 48 10.66 -18.08 -15.24
C SER A 48 10.11 -17.63 -13.88
N VAL A 49 10.97 -17.41 -12.89
CA VAL A 49 10.57 -16.94 -11.55
C VAL A 49 10.20 -15.47 -11.63
N THR A 50 8.95 -15.14 -11.28
CA THR A 50 8.52 -13.75 -11.15
C THR A 50 9.23 -13.11 -9.97
N VAL A 51 10.10 -12.15 -10.25
CA VAL A 51 10.83 -11.42 -9.21
C VAL A 51 9.94 -10.29 -8.69
N THR A 52 9.40 -10.48 -7.50
CA THR A 52 8.64 -9.45 -6.79
C THR A 52 9.56 -8.62 -5.89
N ASP A 53 9.15 -7.41 -5.51
CA ASP A 53 9.89 -6.57 -4.55
C ASP A 53 10.06 -7.26 -3.18
N ASN A 54 9.26 -8.27 -2.85
CA ASN A 54 9.40 -9.09 -1.65
C ASN A 54 10.56 -10.05 -1.72
N LEU A 55 10.74 -10.69 -2.86
CA LEU A 55 11.87 -11.61 -3.06
C LEU A 55 13.20 -10.88 -2.85
N LEU A 56 13.29 -9.60 -3.23
CA LEU A 56 14.45 -8.76 -2.94
C LEU A 56 14.70 -8.63 -1.44
N LYS A 57 13.65 -8.39 -0.64
CA LYS A 57 13.76 -8.19 0.81
C LYS A 57 14.06 -9.48 1.56
N GLU A 58 13.50 -10.60 1.09
CA GLU A 58 13.78 -11.93 1.63
C GLU A 58 15.20 -12.38 1.29
N THR A 59 15.69 -12.00 0.10
CA THR A 59 17.01 -12.39 -0.38
C THR A 59 18.12 -11.54 0.22
N ILE A 60 17.90 -10.23 0.42
CA ILE A 60 18.89 -9.29 0.96
C ILE A 60 18.37 -8.61 2.21
N SER A 61 18.75 -9.14 3.35
CA SER A 61 18.48 -8.49 4.65
C SER A 61 19.22 -7.15 4.74
N PRO A 62 18.54 -6.04 5.15
CA PRO A 62 19.22 -4.78 5.35
C PRO A 62 20.27 -4.81 6.45
N TRP A 63 20.25 -5.81 7.32
CA TRP A 63 21.22 -6.00 8.40
C TRP A 63 22.59 -6.51 7.93
N ILE A 64 22.69 -7.03 6.70
CA ILE A 64 23.97 -7.51 6.15
C ILE A 64 24.97 -6.35 5.96
N TYR A 65 24.49 -5.18 5.55
CA TYR A 65 25.36 -4.01 5.33
C TYR A 65 26.03 -3.53 6.63
N PRO A 66 25.30 -3.21 7.71
CA PRO A 66 25.95 -2.83 8.95
C PRO A 66 26.81 -3.95 9.54
N ALA A 67 26.43 -5.23 9.39
CA ALA A 67 27.25 -6.34 9.86
C ALA A 67 28.62 -6.40 9.18
N ILE A 68 28.66 -6.25 7.86
CA ILE A 68 29.93 -6.22 7.11
C ILE A 68 30.77 -4.99 7.48
N ILE A 69 30.13 -3.81 7.58
CA ILE A 69 30.82 -2.58 7.93
C ILE A 69 31.45 -2.67 9.33
N ILE A 70 30.69 -3.13 10.32
CA ILE A 70 31.17 -3.32 11.70
C ILE A 70 32.31 -4.33 11.73
N THR A 71 32.16 -5.47 11.06
CA THR A 71 33.20 -6.49 10.97
C THR A 71 34.47 -5.91 10.36
N THR A 72 34.36 -5.18 9.27
CA THR A 72 35.50 -4.55 8.58
C THR A 72 36.20 -3.50 9.47
N ILE A 73 35.43 -2.69 10.19
CA ILE A 73 35.99 -1.67 11.13
C ILE A 73 36.78 -2.34 12.25
N ILE A 74 36.21 -3.38 12.87
CA ILE A 74 36.90 -4.12 13.93
C ILE A 74 38.18 -4.75 13.40
N LEU A 75 38.16 -5.35 12.23
CA LEU A 75 39.34 -5.95 11.58
C LEU A 75 40.40 -4.89 11.25
N ILE A 76 40.01 -3.70 10.77
CA ILE A 76 40.93 -2.58 10.51
C ILE A 76 41.57 -2.13 11.83
N ALA A 77 40.80 -1.98 12.90
CA ALA A 77 41.35 -1.60 14.20
C ALA A 77 42.39 -2.61 14.70
N ILE A 78 42.08 -3.93 14.61
CA ILE A 78 43.03 -4.99 14.96
C ILE A 78 44.27 -4.91 14.08
N TYR A 79 44.10 -4.74 12.76
CA TYR A 79 45.21 -4.64 11.81
C TYR A 79 46.16 -3.50 12.14
N ILE A 80 45.62 -2.28 12.39
CA ILE A 80 46.42 -1.10 12.73
C ILE A 80 47.21 -1.33 14.02
N LEU A 81 46.55 -1.82 15.08
CA LEU A 81 47.19 -2.04 16.38
C LEU A 81 48.30 -3.10 16.31
N LEU A 82 48.07 -4.18 15.57
CA LEU A 82 49.09 -5.23 15.37
C LEU A 82 50.24 -4.75 14.49
N LYS A 83 49.96 -3.98 13.42
CA LYS A 83 50.99 -3.45 12.52
C LYS A 83 51.93 -2.47 13.24
N GLN A 84 51.39 -1.61 14.11
CA GLN A 84 52.19 -0.67 14.92
C GLN A 84 53.20 -1.38 15.85
N LYS A 85 52.86 -2.60 16.29
CA LYS A 85 53.73 -3.43 17.14
C LYS A 85 54.53 -4.47 16.33
N LYS A 86 54.63 -4.31 15.01
CA LYS A 86 55.37 -5.21 14.08
C LYS A 86 54.95 -6.68 14.21
N LYS A 87 53.70 -6.95 14.54
CA LYS A 87 53.13 -8.31 14.65
C LYS A 87 52.66 -8.82 13.27
N PRO A 88 52.46 -10.14 13.09
CA PRO A 88 51.97 -10.71 11.84
C PRO A 88 50.55 -10.19 11.51
N THR A 89 50.39 -9.47 10.40
CA THR A 89 49.11 -8.84 10.01
C THR A 89 48.57 -9.31 8.66
N LYS A 90 49.30 -10.13 7.92
CA LYS A 90 48.93 -10.56 6.56
C LYS A 90 47.48 -11.12 6.48
N THR A 91 47.14 -11.99 7.40
CA THR A 91 45.79 -12.62 7.43
C THR A 91 44.68 -11.60 7.61
N TYR A 92 44.86 -10.60 8.49
CA TYR A 92 43.86 -9.54 8.69
C TYR A 92 43.73 -8.66 7.45
N PHE A 93 44.83 -8.35 6.80
CA PHE A 93 44.81 -7.56 5.56
C PHE A 93 43.97 -8.27 4.48
N PHE A 94 44.20 -9.56 4.23
CA PHE A 94 43.41 -10.33 3.26
C PHE A 94 41.92 -10.46 3.70
N THR A 95 41.65 -10.61 4.98
CA THR A 95 40.27 -10.67 5.50
C THR A 95 39.54 -9.34 5.29
N ILE A 96 40.19 -8.20 5.54
CA ILE A 96 39.62 -6.87 5.30
C ILE A 96 39.33 -6.68 3.81
N LEU A 97 40.32 -6.98 2.95
CA LEU A 97 40.14 -6.88 1.50
C LEU A 97 38.95 -7.72 1.02
N TYR A 98 38.83 -8.94 1.53
CA TYR A 98 37.73 -9.84 1.21
C TYR A 98 36.37 -9.25 1.59
N TYR A 99 36.19 -8.73 2.83
CA TYR A 99 34.91 -8.17 3.25
C TYR A 99 34.55 -6.87 2.52
N ILE A 100 35.53 -6.08 2.08
CA ILE A 100 35.30 -4.93 1.19
C ILE A 100 34.77 -5.41 -0.17
N ILE A 101 35.39 -6.41 -0.77
CA ILE A 101 34.94 -7.01 -2.04
C ILE A 101 33.54 -7.60 -1.88
N LEU A 102 33.27 -8.32 -0.80
CA LEU A 102 31.96 -8.89 -0.50
C LEU A 102 30.88 -7.82 -0.37
N LEU A 103 31.20 -6.69 0.29
CA LEU A 103 30.27 -5.55 0.41
C LEU A 103 29.89 -4.98 -0.96
N ILE A 104 30.88 -4.72 -1.82
CA ILE A 104 30.65 -4.21 -3.17
C ILE A 104 29.77 -5.20 -3.95
N PHE A 105 30.05 -6.49 -3.81
CA PHE A 105 29.32 -7.53 -4.52
C PHE A 105 27.85 -7.63 -4.06
N ILE A 106 27.58 -7.48 -2.77
CA ILE A 106 26.21 -7.44 -2.23
C ILE A 106 25.46 -6.19 -2.70
N ILE A 107 26.15 -5.04 -2.80
CA ILE A 107 25.54 -3.82 -3.37
C ILE A 107 25.14 -4.06 -4.83
N ILE A 108 26.02 -4.66 -5.63
CA ILE A 108 25.73 -5.03 -7.03
C ILE A 108 24.52 -5.99 -7.08
N ALA A 109 24.48 -7.03 -6.22
CA ALA A 109 23.34 -7.94 -6.12
C ALA A 109 22.02 -7.21 -5.87
N SER A 110 22.05 -6.28 -4.92
CA SER A 110 20.87 -5.48 -4.56
C SER A 110 20.31 -4.68 -5.75
N VAL A 111 21.22 -4.03 -6.50
CA VAL A 111 20.86 -3.28 -7.71
C VAL A 111 20.30 -4.21 -8.78
N LEU A 112 20.94 -5.35 -9.00
CA LEU A 112 20.54 -6.31 -10.02
C LEU A 112 19.17 -6.93 -9.71
N ILE A 113 18.92 -7.38 -8.48
CA ILE A 113 17.61 -7.94 -8.09
C ILE A 113 16.53 -6.86 -8.16
N SER A 114 16.83 -5.60 -7.79
CA SER A 114 15.91 -4.47 -7.95
C SER A 114 15.57 -4.19 -9.42
N ASN A 115 16.51 -4.36 -10.33
CA ASN A 115 16.27 -4.22 -11.77
C ASN A 115 15.45 -5.38 -12.34
N LEU A 116 15.64 -6.59 -11.82
CA LEU A 116 14.82 -7.75 -12.17
C LEU A 116 13.33 -7.53 -11.80
N SER A 117 13.05 -6.99 -10.62
CA SER A 117 11.68 -6.71 -10.20
C SER A 117 10.99 -5.67 -11.09
N LYS A 118 11.76 -4.84 -11.79
CA LYS A 118 11.28 -3.85 -12.76
C LYS A 118 11.22 -4.34 -14.21
N GLY A 119 11.58 -5.61 -14.45
CA GLY A 119 11.64 -6.18 -15.79
C GLY A 119 12.74 -5.60 -16.71
N LEU A 120 13.73 -4.92 -16.12
CA LEU A 120 14.79 -4.20 -16.86
C LEU A 120 16.07 -5.01 -17.10
N TRP A 121 16.11 -6.28 -16.68
CA TRP A 121 17.36 -7.03 -16.71
C TRP A 121 17.41 -8.12 -17.79
N GLN A 122 18.62 -8.30 -18.36
CA GLN A 122 18.90 -9.37 -19.30
C GLN A 122 19.34 -10.65 -18.57
N THR A 123 18.86 -11.80 -19.04
CA THR A 123 19.13 -13.13 -18.49
C THR A 123 20.61 -13.50 -18.43
N ALA A 124 21.42 -13.05 -19.42
CA ALA A 124 22.85 -13.26 -19.43
C ALA A 124 23.58 -12.70 -18.21
N SER A 125 23.16 -11.52 -17.73
CA SER A 125 23.75 -10.87 -16.54
C SER A 125 23.49 -11.67 -15.26
N ALA A 126 22.33 -12.31 -15.12
CA ALA A 126 22.00 -13.14 -13.96
C ALA A 126 22.90 -14.38 -13.87
N ARG A 127 23.18 -15.03 -15.01
CA ARG A 127 24.07 -16.19 -15.08
C ARG A 127 25.52 -15.82 -14.71
N THR A 128 26.01 -14.75 -15.28
CA THR A 128 27.36 -14.24 -14.99
C THR A 128 27.49 -13.87 -13.51
N TYR A 129 26.50 -13.16 -12.96
CA TYR A 129 26.50 -12.82 -11.54
C TYR A 129 26.50 -14.06 -10.65
N ARG A 130 25.67 -15.07 -10.93
CA ARG A 130 25.65 -16.34 -10.19
C ARG A 130 27.04 -16.99 -10.12
N ASP A 131 27.72 -17.03 -11.23
CA ASP A 131 29.04 -17.71 -11.32
C ASP A 131 30.11 -16.93 -10.53
N PHE A 132 30.11 -15.59 -10.59
CA PHE A 132 30.94 -14.76 -9.72
C PHE A 132 30.54 -14.86 -8.24
N ALA A 133 29.23 -14.93 -7.92
CA ALA A 133 28.75 -15.10 -6.56
C ALA A 133 29.31 -16.36 -5.90
N ARG A 134 29.42 -17.46 -6.63
CA ARG A 134 30.06 -18.70 -6.15
C ARG A 134 31.50 -18.47 -5.77
N LEU A 135 32.30 -17.82 -6.64
CA LEU A 135 33.72 -17.55 -6.39
C LEU A 135 33.91 -16.64 -5.15
N ILE A 136 33.01 -15.70 -4.90
CA ILE A 136 33.15 -14.78 -3.78
C ILE A 136 32.59 -15.39 -2.48
N TYR A 137 31.52 -16.19 -2.55
CA TYR A 137 30.89 -16.76 -1.38
C TYR A 137 31.71 -17.88 -0.72
N TYR A 138 32.28 -18.81 -1.49
CA TYR A 138 32.99 -19.94 -0.90
C TYR A 138 34.23 -19.57 -0.08
N PRO A 139 35.06 -18.59 -0.43
CA PRO A 139 36.17 -18.17 0.41
C PRO A 139 35.77 -17.67 1.80
N ASN A 140 34.53 -17.26 2.00
CA ASN A 140 34.03 -16.82 3.30
C ASN A 140 34.21 -17.88 4.38
N TYR A 141 34.01 -19.15 4.05
CA TYR A 141 34.21 -20.26 5.00
C TYR A 141 35.65 -20.34 5.52
N ILE A 142 36.66 -20.02 4.64
CA ILE A 142 38.06 -20.00 5.03
C ILE A 142 38.30 -18.88 6.07
N PHE A 143 37.76 -17.68 5.84
CA PHE A 143 37.92 -16.57 6.75
C PHE A 143 37.18 -16.79 8.07
N ILE A 144 36.00 -17.40 8.04
CA ILE A 144 35.27 -17.83 9.25
C ILE A 144 36.13 -18.82 10.05
N LEU A 145 36.70 -19.84 9.39
CA LEU A 145 37.56 -20.83 10.05
C LEU A 145 38.79 -20.17 10.70
N ILE A 146 39.41 -19.22 10.02
CA ILE A 146 40.55 -18.46 10.59
C ILE A 146 40.14 -17.68 11.84
N LEU A 147 38.98 -17.04 11.84
CA LEU A 147 38.50 -16.29 12.99
C LEU A 147 38.08 -17.19 14.15
N ILE A 148 37.44 -18.32 13.86
CA ILE A 148 37.08 -19.34 14.87
C ILE A 148 38.34 -19.96 15.49
N THR A 149 39.34 -20.35 14.71
CA THR A 149 40.57 -20.89 15.24
C THR A 149 41.31 -19.91 16.16
N ARG A 150 41.24 -18.61 15.84
CA ARG A 150 41.80 -17.55 16.70
C ARG A 150 40.98 -17.30 17.95
N SER A 151 39.66 -17.42 17.90
CA SER A 151 38.78 -17.31 19.05
C SER A 151 39.06 -18.45 20.05
N LEU A 152 39.36 -19.65 19.58
CA LEU A 152 39.76 -20.79 20.37
C LEU A 152 41.18 -20.69 20.93
N GLY A 153 41.95 -19.71 20.47
CA GLY A 153 43.30 -19.50 20.96
C GLY A 153 44.42 -20.18 20.14
N PHE A 154 44.08 -20.79 19.00
CA PHE A 154 45.12 -21.34 18.10
C PHE A 154 45.89 -20.21 17.43
N ASN A 155 47.17 -20.44 17.18
CA ASN A 155 48.10 -19.49 16.56
C ASN A 155 48.32 -18.17 17.32
N ILE A 156 47.88 -18.03 18.57
CA ILE A 156 48.15 -16.82 19.40
C ILE A 156 49.63 -16.73 19.73
N LYS A 157 50.35 -17.85 19.85
CA LYS A 157 51.80 -17.88 20.15
C LYS A 157 52.63 -17.06 19.16
N GLN A 158 52.27 -17.00 17.89
CA GLN A 158 52.99 -16.19 16.87
C GLN A 158 52.94 -14.69 17.11
N PHE A 159 51.99 -14.19 17.89
CA PHE A 159 51.93 -12.78 18.26
C PHE A 159 52.81 -12.40 19.45
N ASN A 160 53.37 -13.39 20.18
CA ASN A 160 54.22 -13.22 21.35
C ASN A 160 53.70 -12.20 22.37
N PHE A 161 52.40 -12.29 22.69
CA PHE A 161 51.74 -11.36 23.61
C PHE A 161 52.26 -11.43 25.03
N LYS A 162 52.89 -12.54 25.46
CA LYS A 162 53.45 -12.68 26.81
C LYS A 162 54.53 -11.63 27.11
N ASN A 163 55.36 -11.30 26.16
CA ASN A 163 56.37 -10.25 26.34
C ASN A 163 55.74 -8.84 26.37
N ASP A 164 54.74 -8.64 25.53
CA ASP A 164 54.05 -7.34 25.50
C ASP A 164 53.23 -7.09 26.78
N ILE A 165 52.69 -8.13 27.41
CA ILE A 165 51.99 -8.04 28.70
C ILE A 165 52.96 -7.61 29.80
N LYS A 166 54.18 -8.13 29.79
CA LYS A 166 55.23 -7.74 30.73
C LYS A 166 55.69 -6.26 30.53
N GLU A 167 55.89 -5.86 29.29
CA GLU A 167 56.26 -4.47 28.98
C GLU A 167 55.16 -3.45 29.32
N LEU A 168 53.90 -3.87 29.29
CA LEU A 168 52.75 -3.00 29.58
C LEU A 168 52.39 -2.94 31.06
N GLU A 169 53.12 -3.66 31.93
CA GLU A 169 52.86 -3.79 33.37
C GLU A 169 51.41 -4.21 33.69
N LEU A 170 50.83 -5.02 32.82
CA LEU A 170 49.49 -5.55 33.02
C LEU A 170 49.59 -6.69 34.05
N SER A 171 49.04 -6.49 35.25
CA SER A 171 49.07 -7.52 36.28
C SER A 171 48.27 -8.75 35.90
N GLU A 172 48.75 -9.96 36.27
CA GLU A 172 48.04 -11.23 36.01
C GLU A 172 46.65 -11.27 36.68
N LYS A 173 46.43 -10.49 37.74
CA LYS A 173 45.12 -10.33 38.42
C LYS A 173 44.07 -9.65 37.53
N ASP A 174 44.48 -8.95 36.47
CA ASP A 174 43.55 -8.39 35.50
C ASP A 174 43.06 -9.39 34.46
N SER A 175 43.56 -10.63 34.47
CA SER A 175 43.18 -11.72 33.57
C SER A 175 42.20 -12.72 34.20
N GLU A 176 41.58 -12.41 35.35
CA GLU A 176 40.56 -13.28 35.93
C GLU A 176 39.48 -13.58 34.90
N GLU A 177 39.37 -14.87 34.60
CA GLU A 177 38.29 -15.42 33.80
C GLU A 177 36.96 -15.05 34.46
N VAL A 178 36.16 -14.23 33.76
CA VAL A 178 34.78 -14.00 34.17
C VAL A 178 34.02 -15.26 33.79
N GLU A 179 33.94 -16.21 34.72
CA GLU A 179 32.91 -17.24 34.67
C GLU A 179 31.57 -16.55 34.69
N LEU A 180 30.80 -16.73 33.61
CA LEU A 180 29.43 -16.29 33.51
C LEU A 180 28.54 -17.11 34.43
N ASN A 181 28.64 -16.87 35.73
CA ASN A 181 27.66 -17.34 36.70
C ASN A 181 26.44 -16.42 36.61
N LEU A 182 25.41 -16.87 35.90
CA LEU A 182 24.12 -16.19 35.74
C LEU A 182 23.29 -16.21 37.03
N ASN A 183 23.83 -15.68 38.12
CA ASN A 183 23.06 -15.37 39.31
C ASN A 183 22.78 -13.87 39.34
N PHE A 184 21.56 -13.49 39.00
CA PHE A 184 21.07 -12.12 39.00
C PHE A 184 21.01 -11.56 40.42
N GLN A 185 22.13 -11.02 40.94
CA GLN A 185 22.16 -10.18 42.12
C GLN A 185 22.29 -8.70 41.68
N THR A 186 21.23 -7.92 41.86
CA THR A 186 21.15 -6.50 41.49
C THR A 186 22.32 -5.65 42.00
N TYR A 187 22.85 -5.95 43.17
CA TYR A 187 24.01 -5.29 43.75
C TYR A 187 25.32 -5.47 42.94
N LYS A 188 25.51 -6.64 42.31
CA LYS A 188 26.70 -6.89 41.47
C LYS A 188 26.58 -6.13 40.14
N ALA A 189 25.37 -5.97 39.62
CA ALA A 189 25.11 -5.19 38.39
C ALA A 189 25.39 -3.69 38.59
N GLU A 190 24.98 -3.10 39.72
CA GLU A 190 25.31 -1.69 40.03
C GLU A 190 26.81 -1.44 40.19
N ARG A 191 27.50 -2.36 40.83
CA ARG A 191 28.97 -2.27 41.01
C ARG A 191 29.69 -2.37 39.67
N LEU A 192 29.21 -3.22 38.76
CA LEU A 192 29.73 -3.41 37.42
C LEU A 192 29.48 -2.16 36.57
N ILE A 193 28.28 -1.57 36.63
CA ILE A 193 27.92 -0.35 35.92
C ILE A 193 28.78 0.83 36.41
N ARG A 194 28.93 1.05 37.72
CA ARG A 194 29.79 2.11 38.28
C ARG A 194 31.26 1.94 37.89
N ARG A 195 31.73 0.69 37.79
CA ARG A 195 33.10 0.37 37.31
C ARG A 195 33.24 0.66 35.83
N LEU A 196 32.28 0.25 35.01
CA LEU A 196 32.25 0.56 33.56
C LEU A 196 32.21 2.06 33.27
N ILE A 197 31.38 2.82 33.98
CA ILE A 197 31.28 4.28 33.80
C ILE A 197 32.63 4.95 34.16
N ARG A 198 33.30 4.52 35.24
CA ARG A 198 34.59 5.04 35.65
C ARG A 198 35.68 4.68 34.63
N GLU A 199 35.74 3.42 34.19
CA GLU A 199 36.69 2.97 33.15
C GLU A 199 36.44 3.67 31.82
N PHE A 200 35.17 3.88 31.43
CA PHE A 200 34.82 4.64 30.24
C PHE A 200 35.25 6.12 30.33
N LYS A 201 35.08 6.75 31.51
CA LYS A 201 35.53 8.14 31.73
C LYS A 201 37.05 8.26 31.58
N TYR A 202 37.85 7.35 32.15
CA TYR A 202 39.30 7.35 32.00
C TYR A 202 39.71 7.05 30.55
N TYR A 203 39.05 6.08 29.90
CA TYR A 203 39.29 5.75 28.49
C TYR A 203 39.00 6.96 27.58
N TYR A 204 37.90 7.69 27.82
CA TYR A 204 37.55 8.89 27.08
C TYR A 204 38.64 9.97 27.23
N LEU A 205 39.09 10.26 28.45
CA LEU A 205 40.09 11.27 28.70
C LEU A 205 41.43 11.00 28.01
N GLU A 206 41.78 9.71 27.88
CA GLU A 206 43.05 9.30 27.31
C GLU A 206 42.99 9.04 25.77
N ASN A 207 41.83 8.70 25.25
CA ASN A 207 41.66 8.28 23.85
C ASN A 207 40.60 9.13 23.11
N LYS A 208 40.54 10.43 23.35
CA LYS A 208 39.52 11.34 22.79
C LYS A 208 39.31 11.14 21.28
N ARG A 209 40.38 11.01 20.49
CA ARG A 209 40.30 10.84 19.02
C ARG A 209 39.60 9.55 18.62
N MET A 210 39.86 8.43 19.32
CA MET A 210 39.20 7.12 19.05
C MET A 210 37.73 7.16 19.46
N VAL A 211 37.41 7.79 20.58
CA VAL A 211 36.01 7.91 21.02
C VAL A 211 35.22 8.79 20.07
N TYR A 212 35.79 9.90 19.58
CA TYR A 212 35.14 10.74 18.58
C TYR A 212 34.94 9.99 17.25
N LEU A 213 35.90 9.17 16.82
CA LEU A 213 35.76 8.36 15.62
C LEU A 213 34.62 7.32 15.76
N ILE A 214 34.58 6.61 16.89
CA ILE A 214 33.50 5.65 17.18
C ILE A 214 32.15 6.36 17.31
N ALA A 215 32.11 7.51 17.99
CA ALA A 215 30.90 8.31 18.14
C ALA A 215 30.40 8.84 16.78
N SER A 216 31.30 9.32 15.92
CA SER A 216 30.92 9.78 14.57
C SER A 216 30.34 8.63 13.71
N ILE A 217 30.92 7.44 13.80
CA ILE A 217 30.38 6.26 13.12
C ILE A 217 29.00 5.87 13.66
N LEU A 218 28.83 5.90 15.00
CA LEU A 218 27.52 5.65 15.62
C LEU A 218 26.49 6.71 15.21
N VAL A 219 26.88 7.99 15.13
CA VAL A 219 26.01 9.08 14.66
C VAL A 219 25.61 8.85 13.19
N VAL A 220 26.54 8.43 12.33
CA VAL A 220 26.23 8.10 10.92
C VAL A 220 25.26 6.92 10.83
N ILE A 221 25.48 5.86 11.62
CA ILE A 221 24.60 4.70 11.68
C ILE A 221 23.21 5.10 12.21
N LEU A 222 23.13 5.85 13.32
CA LEU A 222 21.88 6.36 13.88
C LEU A 222 21.20 7.32 12.89
N GLY A 223 21.95 8.20 12.24
CA GLY A 223 21.44 9.09 11.20
C GLY A 223 20.82 8.31 10.03
N PHE A 224 21.48 7.25 9.57
CA PHE A 224 20.94 6.36 8.55
C PHE A 224 19.63 5.69 9.00
N PHE A 225 19.55 5.21 10.25
CA PHE A 225 18.33 4.65 10.82
C PHE A 225 17.22 5.68 10.99
N ILE A 226 17.54 6.91 11.40
CA ILE A 226 16.60 8.02 11.54
C ILE A 226 16.06 8.42 10.17
N ILE A 227 16.92 8.58 9.16
CA ILE A 227 16.52 8.90 7.77
C ILE A 227 15.60 7.81 7.22
N LYS A 228 15.96 6.54 7.42
CA LYS A 228 15.16 5.40 6.96
C LYS A 228 13.80 5.29 7.67
N ASN A 229 13.74 5.64 8.96
CA ASN A 229 12.48 5.70 9.71
C ASN A 229 11.70 6.98 9.39
N TYR A 230 12.37 8.10 9.12
CA TYR A 230 11.74 9.35 8.67
C TYR A 230 11.05 9.17 7.32
N GLU A 231 11.64 8.43 6.39
CA GLU A 231 10.98 8.03 5.14
C GLU A 231 9.68 7.25 5.41
N LYS A 232 9.64 6.34 6.42
CA LYS A 232 8.41 5.62 6.81
C LYS A 232 7.31 6.54 7.31
N VAL A 233 7.64 7.58 8.08
CA VAL A 233 6.68 8.58 8.57
C VAL A 233 6.16 9.45 7.43
N LYS A 234 6.97 9.69 6.40
CA LYS A 234 6.63 10.51 5.22
C LYS A 234 5.59 9.86 4.30
N TYR A 235 5.40 8.54 4.37
CA TYR A 235 4.42 7.80 3.55
C TYR A 235 3.03 7.67 4.19
N THR A 236 2.70 8.49 5.17
CA THR A 236 1.35 8.57 5.73
C THR A 236 0.64 9.79 5.16
N TYR A 237 -0.41 9.54 4.38
CA TYR A 237 -1.22 10.56 3.73
C TYR A 237 -2.59 10.67 4.39
N LYS A 238 -3.24 11.79 4.21
CA LYS A 238 -4.67 12.00 4.52
C LYS A 238 -5.45 12.03 3.21
N GLU A 239 -6.77 12.03 3.29
CA GLU A 239 -7.63 12.33 2.16
C GLU A 239 -7.25 13.69 1.56
N ASN A 240 -7.39 13.84 0.25
CA ASN A 240 -6.96 14.99 -0.57
C ASN A 240 -5.44 15.25 -0.60
N ALA A 241 -4.62 14.26 -0.23
CA ALA A 241 -3.17 14.37 -0.35
C ALA A 241 -2.65 13.41 -1.44
N PRO A 242 -2.31 13.92 -2.64
CA PRO A 242 -1.83 13.08 -3.73
C PRO A 242 -0.45 12.50 -3.43
N PHE A 243 -0.21 11.28 -3.88
CA PHE A 243 1.06 10.59 -3.78
C PHE A 243 1.38 9.80 -5.04
N SER A 244 2.64 9.47 -5.23
CA SER A 244 3.11 8.67 -6.35
C SER A 244 3.26 7.20 -5.97
N TYR A 245 2.74 6.31 -6.82
CA TYR A 245 2.84 4.86 -6.68
C TYR A 245 3.10 4.20 -8.03
N LYS A 246 4.26 3.59 -8.22
CA LYS A 246 4.65 2.85 -9.45
C LYS A 246 4.37 3.62 -10.75
N GLY A 247 4.66 4.91 -10.79
CA GLY A 247 4.41 5.77 -11.97
C GLY A 247 3.00 6.34 -12.08
N LEU A 248 2.10 5.94 -11.18
CA LEU A 248 0.76 6.51 -11.04
C LEU A 248 0.74 7.61 -9.98
N SER A 249 0.00 8.67 -10.21
CA SER A 249 -0.38 9.64 -9.19
C SER A 249 -1.76 9.26 -8.66
N ILE A 250 -1.86 8.96 -7.36
CA ILE A 250 -3.09 8.53 -6.70
C ILE A 250 -3.48 9.58 -5.67
N ASN A 251 -4.76 9.95 -5.65
CA ASN A 251 -5.33 10.85 -4.66
C ASN A 251 -6.65 10.27 -4.12
N PHE A 252 -6.69 9.92 -2.85
CA PHE A 252 -7.94 9.57 -2.17
C PHE A 252 -8.68 10.85 -1.82
N ILE A 253 -9.82 11.09 -2.47
CA ILE A 253 -10.57 12.34 -2.37
C ILE A 253 -11.33 12.38 -1.06
N ASP A 254 -12.18 11.38 -0.83
CA ASP A 254 -13.03 11.24 0.34
C ASP A 254 -13.45 9.78 0.56
N SER A 255 -14.19 9.54 1.62
CA SER A 255 -14.74 8.22 1.93
C SER A 255 -16.10 8.34 2.62
N MET A 256 -16.93 7.29 2.49
CA MET A 256 -18.17 7.14 3.24
C MET A 256 -18.25 5.76 3.88
N ALA A 257 -19.00 5.65 4.97
CA ALA A 257 -19.37 4.39 5.61
C ALA A 257 -20.89 4.26 5.57
N THR A 258 -21.41 3.24 4.91
CA THR A 258 -22.86 3.11 4.70
C THR A 258 -23.29 1.64 4.66
N ASN A 259 -24.56 1.39 5.03
CA ASN A 259 -25.23 0.11 4.86
C ASN A 259 -26.32 0.15 3.78
N ILE A 260 -26.49 1.31 3.10
CA ILE A 260 -27.50 1.49 2.05
C ILE A 260 -26.87 1.58 0.66
N ASN A 261 -27.63 1.14 -0.36
CA ASN A 261 -27.24 1.24 -1.76
C ASN A 261 -27.51 2.65 -2.33
N LEU A 262 -27.28 2.83 -3.62
CA LEU A 262 -27.49 4.09 -4.34
C LEU A 262 -28.96 4.59 -4.30
N LYS A 263 -29.95 3.69 -4.09
CA LYS A 263 -31.38 4.02 -3.96
C LYS A 263 -31.83 4.27 -2.53
N GLY A 264 -30.93 4.15 -1.54
CA GLY A 264 -31.29 4.24 -0.12
C GLY A 264 -31.86 2.96 0.50
N GLU A 265 -31.81 1.83 -0.20
CA GLU A 265 -32.25 0.55 0.32
C GLU A 265 -31.15 -0.10 1.16
N VAL A 266 -31.48 -0.66 2.30
CA VAL A 266 -30.53 -1.34 3.18
C VAL A 266 -30.01 -2.61 2.51
N ILE A 267 -28.71 -2.66 2.26
CA ILE A 267 -28.04 -3.83 1.65
C ILE A 267 -27.97 -4.97 2.67
N ASN A 268 -27.48 -4.68 3.87
CA ASN A 268 -27.37 -5.64 4.97
C ASN A 268 -27.41 -4.89 6.32
N LYS A 269 -28.20 -5.39 7.27
CA LYS A 269 -28.35 -4.76 8.60
C LYS A 269 -27.11 -4.96 9.50
N ASP A 270 -26.39 -6.07 9.30
CA ASP A 270 -25.26 -6.46 10.14
C ASP A 270 -23.91 -6.00 9.57
N LYS A 271 -23.89 -5.46 8.35
CA LYS A 271 -22.70 -5.04 7.62
C LYS A 271 -22.75 -3.58 7.23
N TYR A 272 -21.56 -2.97 7.18
CA TYR A 272 -21.33 -1.64 6.63
C TYR A 272 -20.28 -1.74 5.52
N TYR A 273 -20.36 -0.80 4.61
CA TYR A 273 -19.40 -0.67 3.52
C TYR A 273 -18.64 0.63 3.67
N VAL A 274 -17.34 0.55 3.89
CA VAL A 274 -16.45 1.71 3.78
C VAL A 274 -16.07 1.84 2.33
N VAL A 275 -16.58 2.88 1.68
CA VAL A 275 -16.33 3.16 0.26
C VAL A 275 -15.37 4.33 0.15
N ALA A 276 -14.19 4.10 -0.39
CA ALA A 276 -13.20 5.14 -0.62
C ALA A 276 -13.22 5.56 -2.10
N ARG A 277 -13.27 6.87 -2.37
CA ARG A 277 -13.21 7.47 -3.70
C ARG A 277 -11.82 8.02 -3.96
N PHE A 278 -11.22 7.65 -5.07
CA PHE A 278 -9.86 8.05 -5.40
C PHE A 278 -9.67 8.28 -6.89
N THR A 279 -8.83 9.26 -7.22
CA THR A 279 -8.41 9.53 -8.59
C THR A 279 -7.07 8.90 -8.85
N VAL A 280 -6.94 8.27 -10.01
CA VAL A 280 -5.68 7.73 -10.52
C VAL A 280 -5.33 8.43 -11.82
N LYS A 281 -4.13 8.99 -11.88
CA LYS A 281 -3.56 9.59 -13.08
C LYS A 281 -2.30 8.84 -13.48
N ASN A 282 -2.28 8.34 -14.72
CA ASN A 282 -1.09 7.75 -15.31
C ASN A 282 -0.33 8.81 -16.11
N SER A 283 0.80 9.26 -15.56
CA SER A 283 1.67 10.23 -16.24
C SER A 283 2.81 9.57 -17.04
N SER A 284 2.83 8.24 -17.11
CA SER A 284 3.83 7.48 -17.87
C SER A 284 3.43 7.33 -19.34
N LYS A 285 4.38 6.85 -20.16
CA LYS A 285 4.14 6.52 -21.58
C LYS A 285 3.55 5.12 -21.77
N ASN A 286 3.44 4.32 -20.74
CA ASN A 286 2.96 2.94 -20.77
C ASN A 286 1.68 2.79 -19.94
N ASP A 287 0.84 1.84 -20.32
CA ASP A 287 -0.32 1.45 -19.54
C ASP A 287 0.11 0.81 -18.22
N LEU A 288 -0.51 1.20 -17.11
CA LEU A 288 -0.16 0.73 -15.78
C LEU A 288 -1.39 0.13 -15.07
N THR A 289 -1.16 -0.87 -14.23
CA THR A 289 -2.20 -1.54 -13.43
C THR A 289 -1.97 -1.31 -11.95
N ILE A 290 -3.06 -1.22 -11.20
CA ILE A 290 -3.06 -1.28 -9.74
C ILE A 290 -3.61 -2.65 -9.34
N ASP A 291 -2.84 -3.43 -8.61
CA ASP A 291 -3.33 -4.66 -8.01
C ASP A 291 -4.18 -4.34 -6.77
N TYR A 292 -5.48 -4.63 -6.82
CA TYR A 292 -6.42 -4.40 -5.73
C TYR A 292 -6.09 -5.22 -4.47
N ASN A 293 -5.43 -6.37 -4.60
CA ASN A 293 -5.00 -7.17 -3.45
C ASN A 293 -4.00 -6.43 -2.55
N ASN A 294 -3.34 -5.41 -3.11
CA ASN A 294 -2.43 -4.55 -2.36
C ASN A 294 -3.14 -3.41 -1.61
N LEU A 295 -4.46 -3.22 -1.83
CA LEU A 295 -5.27 -2.19 -1.20
C LEU A 295 -6.05 -2.78 -0.02
N LYS A 296 -5.48 -2.82 1.17
CA LYS A 296 -6.14 -3.36 2.37
C LYS A 296 -6.67 -2.24 3.25
N LEU A 297 -7.92 -2.37 3.70
CA LEU A 297 -8.51 -1.48 4.70
C LEU A 297 -8.24 -2.03 6.09
N TYR A 298 -7.58 -1.25 6.93
CA TYR A 298 -7.32 -1.56 8.34
C TYR A 298 -8.26 -0.79 9.25
N TYR A 299 -8.76 -1.48 10.30
CA TYR A 299 -9.53 -0.91 11.40
C TYR A 299 -9.04 -1.53 12.72
N GLY A 300 -8.22 -0.78 13.47
CA GLY A 300 -7.48 -1.33 14.60
C GLY A 300 -6.34 -2.24 14.15
N THR A 301 -6.35 -3.49 14.60
CA THR A 301 -5.37 -4.55 14.25
C THR A 301 -5.83 -5.40 13.07
N ASP A 302 -7.12 -5.37 12.75
CA ASP A 302 -7.73 -6.20 11.73
C ASP A 302 -7.72 -5.50 10.36
N TYR A 303 -7.88 -6.29 9.30
CA TYR A 303 -7.97 -5.75 7.94
C TYR A 303 -8.92 -6.56 7.08
N VAL A 304 -9.44 -5.91 6.04
CA VAL A 304 -10.28 -6.52 5.01
C VAL A 304 -9.76 -6.16 3.62
N TYR A 305 -10.07 -7.04 2.67
CA TYR A 305 -9.82 -6.80 1.26
C TYR A 305 -10.99 -6.06 0.61
N PRO A 306 -10.76 -5.43 -0.55
CA PRO A 306 -11.83 -4.84 -1.34
C PRO A 306 -12.92 -5.85 -1.69
N LYS A 307 -14.18 -5.42 -1.60
CA LYS A 307 -15.38 -6.18 -1.96
C LYS A 307 -15.90 -5.69 -3.31
N LEU A 308 -15.21 -6.08 -4.40
CA LEU A 308 -15.39 -5.50 -5.74
C LEU A 308 -16.79 -5.76 -6.34
N ASP A 309 -17.42 -6.89 -6.02
CA ASP A 309 -18.77 -7.27 -6.44
C ASP A 309 -19.83 -6.28 -5.95
N MET A 310 -19.55 -5.53 -4.89
CA MET A 310 -20.45 -4.51 -4.35
C MET A 310 -20.33 -3.14 -5.03
N GLY A 311 -19.40 -2.97 -5.96
CA GLY A 311 -19.16 -1.68 -6.63
C GLY A 311 -20.40 -1.07 -7.26
N ASN A 312 -21.27 -1.89 -7.85
CA ASN A 312 -22.51 -1.44 -8.50
C ASN A 312 -23.53 -0.81 -7.53
N SER A 313 -23.47 -1.12 -6.24
CA SER A 313 -24.32 -0.53 -5.21
C SER A 313 -23.96 0.93 -4.87
N PHE A 314 -22.83 1.42 -5.40
CA PHE A 314 -22.25 2.72 -5.09
C PHE A 314 -21.90 3.54 -6.35
N LEU A 315 -22.59 3.29 -7.48
CA LEU A 315 -22.35 3.98 -8.76
C LEU A 315 -22.54 5.50 -8.68
N ASP A 316 -23.42 5.97 -7.82
CA ASP A 316 -23.60 7.38 -7.53
C ASP A 316 -22.35 8.06 -6.95
N TYR A 317 -21.48 7.29 -6.29
CA TYR A 317 -20.28 7.81 -5.63
C TYR A 317 -19.04 7.74 -6.51
N GLY A 318 -19.04 6.91 -7.50
CA GLY A 318 -17.95 6.84 -8.45
C GLY A 318 -17.82 5.50 -9.20
N LYS A 319 -16.82 5.32 -10.13
CA LYS A 319 -16.59 4.12 -10.94
C LYS A 319 -16.06 2.96 -10.12
N PRO A 320 -16.67 1.78 -10.14
CA PRO A 320 -16.11 0.62 -9.50
C PRO A 320 -14.71 0.32 -10.04
N PHE A 321 -13.77 0.17 -9.13
CA PHE A 321 -12.43 -0.29 -9.48
C PHE A 321 -12.46 -1.80 -9.71
N MET A 322 -12.17 -2.25 -10.92
CA MET A 322 -12.20 -3.66 -11.31
C MET A 322 -10.93 -4.04 -12.07
N ASN A 323 -9.76 -4.06 -11.42
CA ASN A 323 -8.47 -4.37 -12.06
C ASN A 323 -8.19 -3.54 -13.33
N ASN A 324 -8.51 -2.28 -13.28
CA ASN A 324 -8.48 -1.44 -14.47
C ASN A 324 -7.04 -1.11 -14.86
N VAL A 325 -6.75 -1.34 -16.11
CA VAL A 325 -5.59 -0.76 -16.77
C VAL A 325 -5.84 0.74 -16.88
N VAL A 326 -4.97 1.55 -16.32
CA VAL A 326 -4.96 3.00 -16.49
C VAL A 326 -4.07 3.31 -17.69
N LYS A 327 -4.68 3.75 -18.80
CA LYS A 327 -3.95 4.02 -20.04
C LYS A 327 -2.96 5.17 -19.86
N ALA A 328 -1.93 5.20 -20.70
CA ALA A 328 -0.97 6.29 -20.74
C ALA A 328 -1.68 7.64 -20.90
N GLY A 329 -1.39 8.60 -20.01
CA GLY A 329 -1.99 9.94 -20.01
C GLY A 329 -3.42 10.02 -19.43
N GLU A 330 -4.05 8.89 -19.09
CA GLU A 330 -5.42 8.86 -18.57
C GLU A 330 -5.49 9.28 -17.09
N SER A 331 -6.60 9.97 -16.76
CA SER A 331 -6.97 10.29 -15.37
C SER A 331 -8.41 9.85 -15.14
N THR A 332 -8.64 8.98 -14.18
CA THR A 332 -9.96 8.42 -13.87
C THR A 332 -10.20 8.37 -12.38
N THR A 333 -11.44 8.66 -11.97
CA THR A 333 -11.87 8.54 -10.57
C THR A 333 -12.58 7.21 -10.35
N TYR A 334 -12.14 6.48 -9.34
CA TYR A 334 -12.65 5.18 -8.96
C TYR A 334 -13.19 5.17 -7.54
N ILE A 335 -14.04 4.18 -7.25
CA ILE A 335 -14.44 3.81 -5.91
C ILE A 335 -14.00 2.38 -5.60
N ILE A 336 -13.71 2.15 -4.33
CA ILE A 336 -13.36 0.84 -3.83
C ILE A 336 -14.11 0.58 -2.51
N PRO A 337 -15.08 -0.36 -2.50
CA PRO A 337 -15.84 -0.72 -1.31
C PRO A 337 -15.11 -1.80 -0.49
N TYR A 338 -15.26 -1.71 0.85
CA TYR A 338 -14.78 -2.68 1.81
C TYR A 338 -15.91 -3.04 2.76
N GLU A 339 -16.17 -4.33 2.95
CA GLU A 339 -17.19 -4.82 3.86
C GLU A 339 -16.63 -4.97 5.27
N ILE A 340 -17.31 -4.41 6.26
CA ILE A 340 -16.98 -4.50 7.68
C ILE A 340 -18.22 -4.84 8.50
N ASP A 341 -18.04 -5.37 9.71
CA ASP A 341 -19.18 -5.55 10.63
C ASP A 341 -19.68 -4.20 11.16
N ALA A 342 -20.99 -4.06 11.36
CA ALA A 342 -21.66 -2.83 11.81
C ALA A 342 -21.06 -2.25 13.11
N LYS A 343 -20.56 -3.11 14.01
CA LYS A 343 -19.92 -2.70 15.27
C LYS A 343 -18.64 -1.87 15.07
N TYR A 344 -18.05 -1.88 13.86
CA TYR A 344 -16.82 -1.16 13.55
C TYR A 344 -17.03 0.14 12.77
N LYS A 345 -18.28 0.54 12.46
CA LYS A 345 -18.61 1.72 11.63
C LYS A 345 -17.94 3.02 12.08
N SER A 346 -17.66 3.19 13.36
CA SER A 346 -17.04 4.39 13.94
C SER A 346 -15.55 4.26 14.23
N LYS A 347 -14.88 3.21 13.73
CA LYS A 347 -13.43 3.04 13.93
C LYS A 347 -12.63 3.97 13.01
N ASN A 348 -11.37 4.18 13.39
CA ASN A 348 -10.41 4.86 12.51
C ASN A 348 -9.97 3.91 11.40
N PHE A 349 -10.19 4.30 10.17
CA PHE A 349 -9.84 3.52 8.99
C PHE A 349 -8.56 4.00 8.35
N LYS A 350 -7.81 3.05 7.80
CA LYS A 350 -6.58 3.32 7.05
C LYS A 350 -6.52 2.37 5.86
N ILE A 351 -6.34 2.89 4.66
CA ILE A 351 -5.95 2.06 3.53
C ILE A 351 -4.43 1.94 3.55
N VAL A 352 -3.94 0.72 3.48
CA VAL A 352 -2.51 0.43 3.38
C VAL A 352 -2.23 -0.16 2.01
N LEU A 353 -1.43 0.57 1.24
CA LEU A 353 -0.93 0.17 -0.06
C LEU A 353 0.42 -0.50 0.14
N PHE A 354 0.53 -1.75 -0.26
CA PHE A 354 1.80 -2.45 -0.25
C PHE A 354 2.53 -2.21 -1.57
N THR A 355 3.78 -1.77 -1.49
CA THR A 355 4.62 -1.58 -2.67
C THR A 355 5.20 -2.88 -3.22
N GLY A 356 4.92 -4.01 -2.55
CA GLY A 356 5.27 -5.37 -2.94
C GLY A 356 4.35 -6.38 -2.23
N GLU A 357 4.33 -7.66 -2.63
CA GLU A 357 3.54 -8.71 -1.97
C GLU A 357 4.00 -8.90 -0.52
N SER A 358 3.08 -8.86 0.44
CA SER A 358 3.42 -9.06 1.85
C SER A 358 3.43 -10.54 2.19
N SER A 359 4.59 -11.13 2.51
CA SER A 359 4.59 -12.33 3.33
C SER A 359 4.22 -11.97 4.79
N LYS A 360 3.66 -12.90 5.54
CA LYS A 360 3.25 -12.68 6.95
C LYS A 360 4.41 -12.22 7.87
N SER A 361 5.66 -12.40 7.45
CA SER A 361 6.88 -12.03 8.19
C SER A 361 7.29 -10.56 8.02
N ASP A 362 6.78 -9.85 7.00
CA ASP A 362 7.30 -8.53 6.60
C ASP A 362 6.67 -7.33 7.31
N LYS A 363 6.04 -7.50 8.45
CA LYS A 363 5.40 -6.39 9.19
C LYS A 363 6.33 -5.22 9.52
N PHE A 364 7.64 -5.43 9.50
CA PHE A 364 8.62 -4.42 9.91
C PHE A 364 9.34 -3.66 8.79
N LEU A 365 9.37 -4.17 7.55
CA LEU A 365 10.26 -3.64 6.51
C LEU A 365 9.59 -3.33 5.16
N ALA A 366 8.30 -3.63 4.98
CA ALA A 366 7.59 -3.30 3.75
C ALA A 366 7.41 -1.79 3.63
N LYS A 367 7.84 -1.19 2.54
CA LYS A 367 7.49 0.18 2.18
C LYS A 367 5.98 0.22 1.95
N THR A 368 5.25 0.66 2.96
CA THR A 368 3.80 0.80 2.91
C THR A 368 3.43 2.26 2.80
N ILE A 369 2.51 2.57 1.91
CA ILE A 369 1.85 3.85 1.86
C ILE A 369 0.56 3.71 2.67
N THR A 370 0.39 4.55 3.67
CA THR A 370 -0.79 4.54 4.54
C THR A 370 -1.63 5.77 4.27
N ILE A 371 -2.90 5.59 3.98
CA ILE A 371 -3.88 6.66 3.79
C ILE A 371 -4.87 6.61 4.95
N LYS A 372 -4.98 7.69 5.72
CA LYS A 372 -5.95 7.83 6.79
C LYS A 372 -7.27 8.30 6.21
N LEU A 373 -8.33 7.51 6.39
CA LEU A 373 -9.68 7.84 5.95
C LEU A 373 -10.48 8.45 7.11
N LYS A 374 -11.41 9.34 6.75
CA LYS A 374 -12.42 9.93 7.64
C LYS A 374 -13.80 9.78 7.00
N PRO A 375 -14.37 8.56 6.96
CA PRO A 375 -15.63 8.35 6.26
C PRO A 375 -16.78 9.11 6.91
N THR A 376 -17.60 9.72 6.05
CA THR A 376 -18.90 10.23 6.45
C THR A 376 -19.87 9.06 6.61
N VAL A 377 -20.54 8.96 7.75
CA VAL A 377 -21.50 7.86 8.02
C VAL A 377 -22.86 8.23 7.44
N ILE A 378 -23.42 7.35 6.60
CA ILE A 378 -24.73 7.48 5.95
C ILE A 378 -25.48 6.17 6.17
N GLU A 379 -26.65 6.25 6.86
CA GLU A 379 -27.35 5.04 7.31
C GLU A 379 -28.72 4.83 6.67
N ASP A 380 -29.50 5.93 6.47
CA ASP A 380 -30.89 5.86 5.99
C ASP A 380 -31.22 7.03 5.08
N ILE A 381 -32.37 6.94 4.38
CA ILE A 381 -32.99 8.11 3.75
C ILE A 381 -33.54 8.99 4.88
N ASN A 382 -32.84 10.05 5.19
CA ASN A 382 -33.16 10.96 6.29
C ASN A 382 -33.64 12.34 5.79
N GLU A 383 -33.50 12.63 4.50
CA GLU A 383 -33.91 13.88 3.88
C GLU A 383 -34.95 13.62 2.79
N VAL A 384 -36.23 13.93 3.08
CA VAL A 384 -37.32 13.83 2.11
C VAL A 384 -37.77 15.24 1.75
N THR A 385 -37.59 15.62 0.48
CA THR A 385 -37.99 16.94 -0.06
C THR A 385 -39.16 16.77 -0.99
N LYS A 386 -40.28 17.47 -0.72
CA LYS A 386 -41.42 17.56 -1.65
C LYS A 386 -41.15 18.66 -2.65
N VAL A 387 -41.36 18.34 -3.92
CA VAL A 387 -41.07 19.23 -5.06
C VAL A 387 -42.29 19.30 -5.97
N SER A 388 -42.58 20.47 -6.48
CA SER A 388 -43.66 20.67 -7.44
C SER A 388 -43.23 20.39 -8.88
N LEU A 389 -44.17 20.09 -9.77
CA LEU A 389 -43.88 20.05 -11.21
C LEU A 389 -43.33 21.40 -11.69
N ASN A 390 -42.43 21.38 -12.60
CA ASN A 390 -41.70 22.51 -13.16
C ASN A 390 -40.78 23.24 -12.14
N GLU A 391 -40.43 22.60 -11.04
CA GLU A 391 -39.44 23.10 -10.08
C GLU A 391 -38.08 22.42 -10.33
N ASN A 392 -37.01 23.21 -10.31
CA ASN A 392 -35.67 22.69 -10.55
C ASN A 392 -35.10 22.07 -9.27
N ILE A 393 -34.76 20.80 -9.32
CA ILE A 393 -34.13 20.04 -8.24
C ILE A 393 -32.62 20.12 -8.42
N SER A 394 -31.94 20.85 -7.55
CA SER A 394 -30.48 20.83 -7.47
C SER A 394 -30.01 19.58 -6.72
N LEU A 395 -29.14 18.79 -7.35
CA LEU A 395 -28.54 17.60 -6.75
C LEU A 395 -27.19 17.89 -6.08
N SER A 396 -26.86 19.18 -5.85
CA SER A 396 -25.57 19.64 -5.31
C SER A 396 -25.24 19.10 -3.92
N THR A 397 -26.26 18.72 -3.14
CA THR A 397 -26.10 18.13 -1.81
C THR A 397 -26.05 16.61 -1.81
N THR A 398 -26.07 15.98 -2.97
CA THR A 398 -25.95 14.54 -3.16
C THR A 398 -24.58 14.18 -3.73
N SER A 399 -24.34 12.88 -3.90
CA SER A 399 -23.16 12.38 -4.62
C SER A 399 -23.10 12.79 -6.11
N LEU A 400 -24.23 13.22 -6.68
CA LEU A 400 -24.34 13.79 -8.04
C LEU A 400 -24.18 15.32 -8.04
N ASN A 401 -23.19 15.82 -7.33
CA ASN A 401 -22.89 17.24 -7.22
C ASN A 401 -22.83 17.94 -8.62
N ASN A 402 -23.24 19.22 -8.67
CA ASN A 402 -23.36 20.03 -9.90
C ASN A 402 -24.36 19.50 -10.94
N SER A 403 -25.20 18.55 -10.55
CA SER A 403 -26.28 18.04 -11.41
C SER A 403 -27.62 18.61 -11.00
N SER A 404 -28.55 18.65 -11.93
CA SER A 404 -29.94 19.11 -11.66
C SER A 404 -30.93 18.40 -12.55
N ILE A 405 -32.17 18.27 -12.06
CA ILE A 405 -33.30 17.74 -12.81
C ILE A 405 -34.54 18.61 -12.60
N ASN A 406 -35.29 18.81 -13.67
CA ASN A 406 -36.60 19.42 -13.63
C ASN A 406 -37.59 18.54 -14.39
N ILE A 407 -38.70 18.15 -13.75
CA ILE A 407 -39.83 17.47 -14.39
C ILE A 407 -40.90 18.53 -14.64
N LYS A 408 -41.04 18.95 -15.92
CA LYS A 408 -41.90 20.06 -16.32
C LYS A 408 -43.40 19.68 -16.30
N SER A 409 -43.69 18.52 -16.85
CA SER A 409 -45.05 17.98 -16.95
C SER A 409 -45.05 16.47 -16.97
N ALA A 410 -46.18 15.85 -16.70
CA ALA A 410 -46.38 14.41 -16.79
C ALA A 410 -47.74 14.11 -17.41
N LEU A 411 -47.77 13.14 -18.34
CA LEU A 411 -48.99 12.64 -18.98
C LEU A 411 -49.06 11.11 -18.74
N ILE A 412 -50.23 10.64 -18.35
CA ILE A 412 -50.50 9.22 -18.18
C ILE A 412 -51.37 8.78 -19.36
N SER A 413 -50.86 7.81 -20.15
CA SER A 413 -51.52 7.36 -21.34
C SER A 413 -51.21 5.89 -21.64
N ASN A 414 -51.99 5.26 -22.51
CA ASN A 414 -51.69 3.91 -23.03
C ASN A 414 -50.86 3.95 -24.30
N ARG A 415 -50.76 5.11 -24.94
CA ARG A 415 -49.98 5.32 -26.15
C ARG A 415 -49.41 6.72 -26.20
N TYR A 416 -48.26 6.88 -26.82
CA TYR A 416 -47.61 8.17 -27.05
C TYR A 416 -47.10 8.23 -28.49
N GLU A 417 -47.64 9.21 -29.29
CA GLU A 417 -47.26 9.45 -30.67
C GLU A 417 -46.18 10.52 -30.74
N TYR A 418 -45.18 10.31 -31.57
CA TYR A 418 -44.10 11.24 -31.76
C TYR A 418 -43.66 11.30 -33.21
N THR A 419 -43.04 12.43 -33.60
CA THR A 419 -42.45 12.64 -34.92
C THR A 419 -40.95 12.80 -34.77
N TYR A 420 -40.21 12.28 -35.74
CA TYR A 420 -38.77 12.50 -35.81
C TYR A 420 -38.34 12.73 -37.27
N LYS A 421 -37.23 13.50 -37.43
CA LYS A 421 -36.61 13.69 -38.73
C LYS A 421 -35.45 12.71 -38.90
N ASP A 422 -35.39 12.00 -39.99
CA ASP A 422 -34.26 11.18 -40.39
C ASP A 422 -33.66 11.80 -41.66
N CYS A 423 -32.35 12.13 -41.61
CA CYS A 423 -31.64 12.81 -42.66
C CYS A 423 -30.57 11.91 -43.27
N TYR A 424 -30.67 11.66 -44.57
CA TYR A 424 -29.60 10.99 -45.32
C TYR A 424 -28.99 12.05 -46.27
N LYS A 425 -27.74 12.44 -46.04
CA LYS A 425 -27.11 13.62 -46.66
C LYS A 425 -27.99 14.87 -46.43
N ASP A 426 -28.36 15.60 -47.45
CA ASP A 426 -29.18 16.82 -47.34
C ASP A 426 -30.69 16.57 -47.43
N ASN A 427 -31.12 15.31 -47.57
CA ASN A 427 -32.53 14.92 -47.67
C ASN A 427 -33.06 14.47 -46.31
N CYS A 428 -33.85 15.30 -45.64
CA CYS A 428 -34.53 15.02 -44.40
C CYS A 428 -35.99 14.64 -44.63
N ARG A 429 -36.43 13.52 -44.06
CA ARG A 429 -37.83 13.09 -44.03
C ARG A 429 -38.38 13.07 -42.64
N THR A 430 -39.63 13.47 -42.45
CA THR A 430 -40.33 13.38 -41.18
C THR A 430 -41.09 12.06 -41.12
N TYR A 431 -40.91 11.33 -40.04
CA TYR A 431 -41.57 10.05 -39.75
C TYR A 431 -42.44 10.21 -38.51
N TYR A 432 -43.51 9.41 -38.51
CA TYR A 432 -44.42 9.27 -37.36
C TYR A 432 -44.21 7.87 -36.76
N ASP A 433 -44.17 7.79 -35.43
CA ASP A 433 -44.04 6.56 -34.73
C ASP A 433 -44.79 6.64 -33.40
N VAL A 434 -45.04 5.47 -32.76
CA VAL A 434 -45.83 5.39 -31.53
C VAL A 434 -45.20 4.44 -30.54
N VAL A 435 -45.14 4.86 -29.26
CA VAL A 435 -44.87 3.98 -28.11
C VAL A 435 -46.22 3.54 -27.55
N VAL A 436 -46.42 2.25 -27.42
CA VAL A 436 -47.65 1.67 -26.85
C VAL A 436 -47.28 0.86 -25.64
N SER A 437 -48.09 0.94 -24.55
CA SER A 437 -47.97 0.05 -23.41
C SER A 437 -48.22 -1.41 -23.83
N ASP A 438 -47.46 -2.36 -23.27
CA ASP A 438 -47.54 -3.77 -23.69
C ASP A 438 -48.89 -4.38 -23.28
N PRO A 439 -49.75 -4.78 -24.27
CA PRO A 439 -51.07 -5.36 -23.98
C PRO A 439 -50.99 -6.84 -23.62
N SER A 440 -49.83 -7.48 -23.79
CA SER A 440 -49.66 -8.93 -23.73
C SER A 440 -49.55 -9.51 -22.31
N TYR A 441 -49.39 -8.64 -21.30
CA TYR A 441 -49.33 -9.11 -19.92
C TYR A 441 -50.71 -9.19 -19.27
N GLN A 442 -50.90 -10.18 -18.38
CA GLN A 442 -52.11 -10.35 -17.56
C GLN A 442 -52.42 -9.14 -16.67
N THR A 443 -51.45 -8.29 -16.44
CA THR A 443 -51.57 -6.96 -15.82
C THR A 443 -51.42 -5.92 -16.90
N ARG A 444 -52.50 -5.15 -17.19
CA ARG A 444 -52.44 -4.00 -18.09
C ARG A 444 -51.30 -3.09 -17.69
N SER A 445 -50.49 -2.64 -18.65
CA SER A 445 -49.47 -1.59 -18.41
C SER A 445 -50.00 -0.22 -18.87
N ALA A 446 -49.40 0.81 -18.33
CA ALA A 446 -49.62 2.22 -18.72
C ALA A 446 -48.29 2.91 -19.00
N LEU A 447 -48.32 4.04 -19.68
CA LEU A 447 -47.16 4.88 -19.90
C LEU A 447 -47.25 6.16 -19.05
N ILE A 448 -46.16 6.53 -18.40
CA ILE A 448 -45.96 7.86 -17.86
C ILE A 448 -44.98 8.58 -18.79
N VAL A 449 -45.42 9.61 -19.46
CA VAL A 449 -44.63 10.46 -20.38
C VAL A 449 -44.34 11.77 -19.65
N MET A 450 -43.08 12.04 -19.42
CA MET A 450 -42.63 13.22 -18.67
C MET A 450 -41.78 14.13 -19.57
N ASP A 451 -42.11 15.43 -19.60
CA ASP A 451 -41.22 16.47 -20.09
C ASP A 451 -40.18 16.77 -19.02
N TYR A 452 -38.92 16.83 -19.39
CA TYR A 452 -37.85 17.00 -18.41
C TYR A 452 -36.69 17.84 -18.95
N ASP A 453 -35.93 18.42 -18.04
CA ASP A 453 -34.55 18.87 -18.26
C ASP A 453 -33.66 18.15 -17.27
N LEU A 454 -32.62 17.50 -17.72
CA LEU A 454 -31.62 16.83 -16.90
C LEU A 454 -30.22 17.30 -17.28
N THR A 455 -29.53 17.88 -16.33
CA THR A 455 -28.12 18.24 -16.47
C THR A 455 -27.30 17.37 -15.53
N LEU A 456 -26.44 16.53 -16.08
CA LEU A 456 -25.50 15.70 -15.31
C LEU A 456 -24.09 16.26 -15.51
N ASP A 457 -23.40 16.51 -14.39
CA ASP A 457 -22.00 16.91 -14.45
C ASP A 457 -21.12 15.66 -14.64
N ASN A 458 -20.42 15.59 -15.77
CA ASN A 458 -19.50 14.50 -16.11
C ASN A 458 -18.33 14.38 -15.13
N THR A 459 -17.99 15.44 -14.40
CA THR A 459 -16.93 15.42 -13.38
C THR A 459 -17.39 14.81 -12.07
N ALA A 460 -18.65 14.99 -11.71
CA ALA A 460 -19.27 14.46 -10.50
C ALA A 460 -19.73 13.01 -10.68
N ALA A 461 -20.23 12.66 -11.86
CA ALA A 461 -20.64 11.31 -12.24
C ALA A 461 -19.83 10.82 -13.43
N PRO A 462 -18.55 10.46 -13.27
CA PRO A 462 -17.68 10.11 -14.39
C PRO A 462 -18.05 8.79 -15.09
N TYR A 463 -19.33 8.41 -15.05
CA TYR A 463 -19.82 7.10 -15.55
C TYR A 463 -20.76 7.25 -16.71
N GLN A 464 -20.43 6.53 -17.76
CA GLN A 464 -21.39 6.23 -18.83
C GLN A 464 -22.68 5.61 -18.32
N SER A 465 -22.66 4.83 -17.23
CA SER A 465 -23.83 4.20 -16.62
C SER A 465 -24.78 5.14 -15.86
N ILE A 466 -24.38 6.39 -15.59
CA ILE A 466 -25.23 7.40 -14.93
C ILE A 466 -25.35 8.67 -15.81
N ASN A 467 -24.50 8.83 -16.80
CA ASN A 467 -24.39 10.04 -17.62
C ASN A 467 -25.48 10.20 -18.68
N ASP A 468 -26.38 9.23 -18.82
CA ASP A 468 -27.53 9.34 -19.72
C ASP A 468 -28.85 9.28 -18.95
N THR A 469 -29.89 9.78 -19.57
CA THR A 469 -31.23 9.83 -18.99
C THR A 469 -31.79 8.46 -18.65
N GLN A 470 -31.50 7.45 -19.48
CA GLN A 470 -31.97 6.08 -19.26
C GLN A 470 -31.36 5.49 -18.00
N ALA A 471 -30.05 5.64 -17.85
CA ALA A 471 -29.32 5.16 -16.68
C ALA A 471 -29.75 5.91 -15.39
N PHE A 472 -29.95 7.23 -15.49
CA PHE A 472 -30.48 8.02 -14.39
C PHE A 472 -31.87 7.54 -13.96
N ALA A 473 -32.80 7.40 -14.91
CA ALA A 473 -34.15 6.94 -14.62
C ALA A 473 -34.16 5.54 -13.99
N LYS A 474 -33.39 4.61 -14.55
CA LYS A 474 -33.30 3.23 -14.07
C LYS A 474 -32.72 3.13 -12.64
N ASN A 475 -31.74 3.96 -12.32
CA ASN A 475 -31.03 3.85 -11.06
C ASN A 475 -31.67 4.67 -9.92
N PHE A 476 -32.34 5.79 -10.23
CA PHE A 476 -32.77 6.74 -9.20
C PHE A 476 -34.26 7.01 -9.19
N MET A 477 -35.02 6.68 -10.24
CA MET A 477 -36.46 6.95 -10.28
C MET A 477 -37.26 5.75 -9.80
N GLU A 478 -38.32 6.03 -9.04
CA GLU A 478 -39.33 5.08 -8.61
C GLU A 478 -40.71 5.71 -8.73
N ILE A 479 -41.73 4.91 -9.01
CA ILE A 479 -43.14 5.34 -9.05
C ILE A 479 -43.88 4.70 -7.90
N LYS A 480 -44.47 5.53 -7.04
CA LYS A 480 -45.46 5.12 -6.02
C LYS A 480 -46.82 5.69 -6.37
N TYR A 481 -47.85 4.92 -6.17
CA TYR A 481 -49.21 5.33 -6.41
C TYR A 481 -50.11 4.89 -5.25
N THR A 482 -51.21 5.66 -5.02
CA THR A 482 -52.22 5.33 -4.02
C THR A 482 -53.46 4.88 -4.73
N LYS A 483 -54.04 3.75 -4.32
CA LYS A 483 -55.29 3.23 -4.81
C LYS A 483 -56.10 2.72 -3.62
N ASN A 484 -57.35 3.21 -3.46
CA ASN A 484 -58.19 2.86 -2.31
C ASN A 484 -57.50 3.11 -0.96
N ASN A 485 -56.80 4.23 -0.80
CA ASN A 485 -56.02 4.62 0.39
C ASN A 485 -54.85 3.70 0.76
N VAL A 486 -54.42 2.82 -0.15
CA VAL A 486 -53.25 1.96 0.04
C VAL A 486 -52.16 2.41 -0.91
N GLU A 487 -50.94 2.59 -0.40
CA GLU A 487 -49.79 2.96 -1.21
C GLU A 487 -49.15 1.69 -1.81
N TYR A 488 -48.87 1.75 -3.10
CA TYR A 488 -48.21 0.71 -3.89
C TYR A 488 -47.00 1.28 -4.60
N GLN A 489 -46.00 0.42 -4.86
CA GLN A 489 -44.86 0.72 -5.70
C GLN A 489 -45.00 0.03 -7.05
N SER A 490 -44.93 0.78 -8.14
CA SER A 490 -45.02 0.25 -9.48
C SER A 490 -43.66 -0.23 -9.97
N ARG A 491 -43.66 -1.32 -10.74
CA ARG A 491 -42.50 -1.64 -11.59
C ARG A 491 -42.35 -0.57 -12.64
N ILE A 492 -41.13 -0.21 -12.96
CA ILE A 492 -40.81 0.74 -14.02
C ILE A 492 -39.91 0.12 -15.07
N LYS A 493 -40.21 0.42 -16.34
CA LYS A 493 -39.37 0.07 -17.47
C LYS A 493 -39.20 1.30 -18.35
N TYR A 494 -37.95 1.67 -18.63
CA TYR A 494 -37.63 2.77 -19.53
C TYR A 494 -37.88 2.34 -20.97
N VAL A 495 -38.80 3.03 -21.68
CA VAL A 495 -39.23 2.71 -23.05
C VAL A 495 -39.10 3.89 -23.99
N THR A 496 -38.40 4.96 -23.61
CA THR A 496 -38.16 6.13 -24.47
C THR A 496 -37.34 5.73 -25.70
N PRO A 497 -37.87 5.95 -26.93
CA PRO A 497 -37.10 5.73 -28.13
C PRO A 497 -35.87 6.63 -28.20
N SER A 498 -34.77 6.17 -28.78
CA SER A 498 -33.51 6.94 -28.91
C SER A 498 -33.65 8.24 -29.71
N LYS A 499 -34.69 8.36 -30.52
CA LYS A 499 -35.01 9.55 -31.32
C LYS A 499 -35.79 10.64 -30.56
N VAL A 500 -36.33 10.28 -29.37
CA VAL A 500 -37.04 11.19 -28.47
C VAL A 500 -36.06 11.61 -27.37
N LYS A 501 -35.62 12.87 -27.36
CA LYS A 501 -34.58 13.34 -26.44
C LYS A 501 -35.09 14.23 -25.31
N ASP A 502 -36.29 14.75 -25.45
CA ASP A 502 -36.95 15.74 -24.57
C ASP A 502 -37.97 15.10 -23.61
N LYS A 503 -38.16 13.77 -23.69
CA LYS A 503 -39.12 13.02 -22.87
C LYS A 503 -38.46 11.87 -22.17
N ILE A 504 -38.96 11.57 -20.94
CA ILE A 504 -38.78 10.30 -20.29
C ILE A 504 -40.10 9.54 -20.37
N ILE A 505 -40.09 8.37 -21.02
CA ILE A 505 -41.27 7.49 -21.12
C ILE A 505 -40.99 6.25 -20.31
N LEU A 506 -41.80 6.07 -19.26
CA LEU A 506 -41.74 4.90 -18.37
C LEU A 506 -42.98 4.04 -18.57
N GLU A 507 -42.82 2.78 -18.83
CA GLU A 507 -43.88 1.79 -18.76
C GLU A 507 -44.04 1.34 -17.30
N VAL A 508 -45.26 1.41 -16.78
CA VAL A 508 -45.62 1.17 -15.38
C VAL A 508 -46.79 0.18 -15.30
N ASP A 509 -47.12 -0.29 -14.09
CA ASP A 509 -48.26 -1.18 -13.86
C ASP A 509 -49.57 -0.44 -14.24
N GLY A 510 -50.50 -1.17 -14.85
CA GLY A 510 -51.78 -0.60 -15.37
C GLY A 510 -52.65 0.07 -14.29
N ASP A 511 -52.55 -0.34 -13.06
CA ASP A 511 -53.28 0.24 -11.94
C ASP A 511 -52.89 1.70 -11.68
N VAL A 512 -51.71 2.12 -12.11
CA VAL A 512 -51.25 3.52 -12.04
C VAL A 512 -52.22 4.46 -12.76
N ALA A 513 -52.74 4.05 -13.92
CA ALA A 513 -53.66 4.89 -14.69
C ALA A 513 -54.99 5.18 -13.95
N SER A 514 -55.47 4.23 -13.12
CA SER A 514 -56.70 4.33 -12.33
C SER A 514 -56.46 4.75 -10.87
N SER A 515 -55.25 5.13 -10.49
CA SER A 515 -54.92 5.49 -9.10
C SER A 515 -55.41 6.86 -8.68
N ASP A 516 -55.56 7.05 -7.39
CA ASP A 516 -56.00 8.32 -6.78
C ASP A 516 -54.91 9.38 -6.78
N SER A 517 -53.67 8.96 -6.59
CA SER A 517 -52.48 9.83 -6.67
C SER A 517 -51.27 9.08 -7.17
N ILE A 518 -50.34 9.78 -7.82
CA ILE A 518 -49.11 9.25 -8.36
C ILE A 518 -47.95 10.15 -7.95
N ASN A 519 -46.94 9.57 -7.36
CA ASN A 519 -45.73 10.26 -6.96
C ASN A 519 -44.53 9.64 -7.70
N LEU A 520 -43.73 10.49 -8.30
CA LEU A 520 -42.36 10.14 -8.76
C LEU A 520 -41.41 10.41 -7.59
N LEU A 521 -40.63 9.39 -7.24
CA LEU A 521 -39.56 9.50 -6.26
C LEU A 521 -38.23 9.49 -7.01
N ILE A 522 -37.35 10.42 -6.67
CA ILE A 522 -35.96 10.42 -7.11
C ILE A 522 -35.12 10.20 -5.88
N ASN A 523 -34.62 8.95 -5.72
CA ASN A 523 -33.87 8.53 -4.56
C ASN A 523 -32.39 8.50 -4.88
N ILE A 524 -31.59 9.30 -4.18
CA ILE A 524 -30.14 9.34 -4.30
C ILE A 524 -29.55 9.13 -2.91
N ARG A 525 -29.22 7.89 -2.61
CA ARG A 525 -28.70 7.40 -1.34
C ARG A 525 -29.57 7.80 -0.12
N ASN A 526 -29.18 8.82 0.63
CA ASN A 526 -29.90 9.26 1.82
C ASN A 526 -30.92 10.39 1.56
N LYS A 527 -31.11 10.80 0.31
CA LYS A 527 -32.04 11.85 -0.09
C LYS A 527 -33.11 11.33 -1.01
N SER A 528 -34.34 11.77 -0.78
CA SER A 528 -35.49 11.44 -1.60
C SER A 528 -36.23 12.72 -1.99
N TYR A 529 -36.42 12.92 -3.28
CA TYR A 529 -37.25 14.00 -3.82
C TYR A 529 -38.56 13.41 -4.31
N VAL A 530 -39.66 13.91 -3.78
CA VAL A 530 -41.02 13.42 -4.07
C VAL A 530 -41.74 14.44 -4.91
N ILE A 531 -42.05 14.10 -6.15
CA ILE A 531 -42.78 14.93 -7.12
C ILE A 531 -44.15 14.34 -7.33
N LYS A 532 -45.20 15.12 -7.02
CA LYS A 532 -46.57 14.69 -7.28
C LYS A 532 -46.90 14.88 -8.76
N LEU A 533 -47.23 13.75 -9.45
CA LEU A 533 -47.57 13.73 -10.90
C LEU A 533 -49.09 13.83 -11.12
N LYS A 534 -49.89 13.31 -10.18
CA LYS A 534 -51.37 13.35 -10.16
C LYS A 534 -51.90 13.62 -8.76
#